data_38871a1286bf61ec037f945065a4cb56
#
_entry.id   38871a1286bf61ec037f945065a4cb56
#
_cell.length_a   1.000
_cell.length_b   1.000
_cell.length_c   1.000
_cell.angle_alpha   90.00
_cell.angle_beta   90.00
_cell.angle_gamma   90.00
#
_symmetry.space_group_name_H-M   'P 1'
#
loop_
_entity.id
_entity.type
_entity.pdbx_description
1 polymer ?
#
loop_
_entity_poly.entity_id
_entity_poly.type
_entity_poly.pdbx_seq_one_letter_code
_entity_poly.pdbx_strand_id
1 'polypeptide(L)'
;EIDYVKPGDALPVKRPVLFLVEEGRQVNIEFAEPEKQFNLNNIRWADDSRSFTFDYNKRGHQEYIVYKVTWDNPKAQVLIGEKMPTFVYYNLLYRYDLKDRNEILWISERDGWRHLYLYDADNGQVKRQLTKGEWVVKRVLHVDDAARVVYLVGCGKDAGEDPYLEKVYRLNIENGELLCLTPENGNHQVEFS
;
A
#
# COMPACT_ATOMS: atom_id res chain seq x y z
N GLU A 1 -14.47 30.93 10.13
CA GLU A 1 -13.10 31.06 10.64
C GLU A 1 -12.45 29.69 10.55
N ILE A 2 -11.31 29.57 9.88
CA ILE A 2 -10.59 28.32 9.78
C ILE A 2 -9.44 28.40 10.78
N ASP A 3 -9.46 27.54 11.80
CA ASP A 3 -8.36 27.41 12.74
C ASP A 3 -7.13 26.82 12.02
N TYR A 4 -6.15 27.67 11.75
CA TYR A 4 -4.88 27.29 11.19
C TYR A 4 -3.85 27.04 12.29
N VAL A 5 -3.38 25.82 12.39
CA VAL A 5 -2.37 25.42 13.39
C VAL A 5 -1.03 26.08 13.05
N LYS A 6 -0.48 26.84 13.99
CA LYS A 6 0.81 27.54 13.86
C LYS A 6 1.96 26.67 14.39
N PRO A 7 3.20 26.94 13.98
CA PRO A 7 4.37 26.29 14.60
C PRO A 7 4.37 26.47 16.12
N GLY A 8 4.45 25.37 16.85
CA GLY A 8 4.42 25.35 18.32
C GLY A 8 3.05 25.06 18.95
N ASP A 9 1.98 25.06 18.16
CA ASP A 9 0.66 24.68 18.65
C ASP A 9 0.56 23.16 18.88
N ALA A 10 -0.29 22.78 19.83
CA ALA A 10 -0.64 21.38 20.04
C ALA A 10 -1.41 20.83 18.82
N LEU A 11 -0.96 19.71 18.31
CA LEU A 11 -1.57 19.05 17.16
C LEU A 11 -2.66 18.08 17.60
N PRO A 12 -3.78 17.98 16.87
CA PRO A 12 -4.78 16.97 17.14
C PRO A 12 -4.21 15.56 16.87
N VAL A 13 -4.47 14.64 17.78
CA VAL A 13 -4.07 13.24 17.66
C VAL A 13 -5.32 12.38 17.43
N LYS A 14 -5.40 11.74 16.26
CA LYS A 14 -6.46 10.77 15.95
C LYS A 14 -6.13 9.44 16.60
N ARG A 15 -7.12 8.79 17.19
CA ARG A 15 -7.00 7.43 17.72
C ARG A 15 -8.20 6.62 17.27
N PRO A 16 -7.99 5.46 16.62
CA PRO A 16 -9.12 4.58 16.31
C PRO A 16 -9.67 4.00 17.61
N VAL A 17 -10.96 3.82 17.65
CA VAL A 17 -11.66 3.12 18.73
C VAL A 17 -12.57 2.05 18.12
N LEU A 18 -12.70 0.92 18.77
CA LEU A 18 -13.57 -0.16 18.37
C LEU A 18 -14.78 -0.22 19.32
N PHE A 19 -15.99 -0.28 18.75
CA PHE A 19 -17.21 -0.50 19.51
C PHE A 19 -17.68 -1.94 19.30
N LEU A 20 -17.75 -2.70 20.37
CA LEU A 20 -18.36 -4.03 20.39
C LEU A 20 -19.85 -3.83 20.69
N VAL A 21 -20.66 -3.80 19.65
CA VAL A 21 -22.07 -3.37 19.72
C VAL A 21 -22.89 -4.29 20.61
N GLU A 22 -22.71 -5.60 20.51
CA GLU A 22 -23.44 -6.58 21.32
C GLU A 22 -23.08 -6.50 22.81
N GLU A 23 -21.86 -6.09 23.12
CA GLU A 23 -21.37 -5.94 24.49
C GLU A 23 -21.62 -4.52 25.06
N GLY A 24 -22.00 -3.57 24.20
CA GLY A 24 -22.13 -2.16 24.56
C GLY A 24 -20.80 -1.53 25.05
N ARG A 25 -19.65 -2.03 24.58
CA ARG A 25 -18.34 -1.68 25.10
C ARG A 25 -17.45 -1.02 24.04
N GLN A 26 -16.78 0.06 24.43
CA GLN A 26 -15.71 0.69 23.65
C GLN A 26 -14.36 0.09 24.02
N VAL A 27 -13.53 -0.13 23.02
CA VAL A 27 -12.14 -0.59 23.13
C VAL A 27 -11.24 0.43 22.48
N ASN A 28 -10.29 0.95 23.22
CA ASN A 28 -9.26 1.85 22.70
C ASN A 28 -8.15 1.03 22.04
N ILE A 29 -7.77 1.44 20.84
CA ILE A 29 -6.70 0.77 20.07
C ILE A 29 -5.34 1.32 20.48
N GLU A 30 -4.44 0.41 20.81
CA GLU A 30 -3.05 0.73 21.19
C GLU A 30 -2.12 0.53 19.99
N PHE A 31 -1.34 1.54 19.65
CA PHE A 31 -0.30 1.50 18.62
C PHE A 31 0.86 2.44 18.96
N ALA A 32 1.98 2.25 18.28
CA ALA A 32 3.19 3.01 18.59
C ALA A 32 3.11 4.49 18.17
N GLU A 33 3.62 5.37 19.01
CA GLU A 33 3.85 6.81 18.76
C GLU A 33 2.66 7.58 18.15
N PRO A 34 1.43 7.42 18.68
CA PRO A 34 0.25 8.08 18.10
C PRO A 34 0.39 9.61 18.02
N GLU A 35 1.15 10.22 18.92
CA GLU A 35 1.41 11.66 18.97
C GLU A 35 2.34 12.14 17.86
N LYS A 36 3.09 11.25 17.22
CA LYS A 36 3.98 11.58 16.09
C LYS A 36 3.30 11.44 14.72
N GLN A 37 1.99 11.27 14.69
CA GLN A 37 1.27 11.14 13.44
C GLN A 37 1.26 12.44 12.64
N PHE A 38 1.43 12.33 11.32
CA PHE A 38 0.98 13.32 10.37
C PHE A 38 -0.50 13.07 10.04
N ASN A 39 -0.84 11.82 9.73
CA ASN A 39 -2.20 11.43 9.41
C ASN A 39 -2.47 9.96 9.79
N LEU A 40 -3.73 9.69 10.09
CA LEU A 40 -4.28 8.36 10.28
C LEU A 40 -5.55 8.27 9.43
N ASN A 41 -5.61 7.33 8.49
CA ASN A 41 -6.68 7.20 7.50
C ASN A 41 -6.86 5.75 7.02
N ASN A 42 -7.63 5.57 5.95
CA ASN A 42 -7.83 4.31 5.23
C ASN A 42 -8.23 3.14 6.14
N ILE A 43 -9.20 3.36 7.02
CA ILE A 43 -9.77 2.26 7.80
C ILE A 43 -10.49 1.32 6.86
N ARG A 44 -10.09 0.03 6.87
CA ARG A 44 -10.66 -1.03 6.04
C ARG A 44 -10.96 -2.25 6.91
N TRP A 45 -12.22 -2.68 6.89
CA TRP A 45 -12.66 -3.90 7.55
C TRP A 45 -12.39 -5.13 6.69
N ALA A 46 -12.04 -6.22 7.35
CA ALA A 46 -12.10 -7.54 6.74
C ALA A 46 -13.56 -7.95 6.52
N ASP A 47 -13.82 -8.79 5.50
CA ASP A 47 -15.17 -9.19 5.12
C ASP A 47 -15.90 -9.95 6.25
N ASP A 48 -15.16 -10.62 7.13
CA ASP A 48 -15.71 -11.32 8.32
C ASP A 48 -15.97 -10.41 9.53
N SER A 49 -15.67 -9.11 9.41
CA SER A 49 -15.76 -8.10 10.47
C SER A 49 -14.95 -8.40 11.74
N ARG A 50 -14.00 -9.35 11.68
CA ARG A 50 -13.18 -9.73 12.84
C ARG A 50 -11.87 -8.97 12.94
N SER A 51 -11.50 -8.25 11.89
CA SER A 51 -10.32 -7.39 11.90
C SER A 51 -10.51 -6.18 11.01
N PHE A 52 -9.71 -5.17 11.25
CA PHE A 52 -9.60 -4.03 10.36
C PHE A 52 -8.16 -3.56 10.27
N THR A 53 -7.85 -2.83 9.22
CA THR A 53 -6.56 -2.16 9.06
C THR A 53 -6.76 -0.65 9.02
N PHE A 54 -5.73 0.09 9.41
CA PHE A 54 -5.66 1.53 9.22
C PHE A 54 -4.23 1.94 8.86
N ASP A 55 -4.12 3.04 8.13
CA ASP A 55 -2.84 3.57 7.70
C ASP A 55 -2.38 4.68 8.65
N TYR A 56 -1.12 4.62 9.05
CA TYR A 56 -0.43 5.60 9.87
C TYR A 56 0.73 6.20 9.09
N ASN A 57 0.67 7.50 8.85
CA ASN A 57 1.77 8.27 8.28
C ASN A 57 2.44 9.07 9.40
N LYS A 58 3.71 8.80 9.65
CA LYS A 58 4.47 9.51 10.67
C LYS A 58 4.86 10.91 10.20
N ARG A 59 4.86 11.86 11.10
CA ARG A 59 5.34 13.21 10.82
C ARG A 59 6.81 13.16 10.42
N GLY A 60 7.16 13.90 9.36
CA GLY A 60 8.45 13.80 8.68
C GLY A 60 8.46 12.78 7.53
N HIS A 61 7.38 11.96 7.39
CA HIS A 61 7.14 11.04 6.26
C HIS A 61 8.26 10.03 6.01
N GLN A 62 9.04 9.70 7.01
CA GLN A 62 10.08 8.67 6.92
C GLN A 62 9.54 7.26 7.22
N GLU A 63 8.35 7.19 7.81
CA GLU A 63 7.67 5.93 8.13
C GLU A 63 6.21 6.01 7.72
N TYR A 64 5.75 4.97 7.03
CA TYR A 64 4.35 4.72 6.72
C TYR A 64 4.02 3.29 7.10
N ILE A 65 2.99 3.12 7.92
CA ILE A 65 2.66 1.82 8.52
C ILE A 65 1.20 1.52 8.26
N VAL A 66 0.90 0.32 7.78
CA VAL A 66 -0.43 -0.27 7.82
C VAL A 66 -0.51 -1.13 9.07
N TYR A 67 -1.37 -0.74 9.99
CA TYR A 67 -1.68 -1.52 11.18
C TYR A 67 -2.88 -2.43 10.95
N LYS A 68 -2.84 -3.63 11.54
CA LYS A 68 -3.97 -4.57 11.64
C LYS A 68 -4.39 -4.69 13.10
N VAL A 69 -5.69 -4.67 13.35
CA VAL A 69 -6.31 -4.86 14.66
C VAL A 69 -7.34 -5.97 14.55
N THR A 70 -7.34 -6.90 15.50
CA THR A 70 -8.38 -7.92 15.63
C THR A 70 -9.36 -7.55 16.75
N TRP A 71 -10.59 -8.00 16.63
CA TRP A 71 -11.67 -7.64 17.56
C TRP A 71 -11.40 -8.05 19.03
N ASP A 72 -10.61 -9.11 19.22
CA ASP A 72 -10.25 -9.70 20.51
C ASP A 72 -8.92 -9.18 21.08
N ASN A 73 -8.15 -8.41 20.29
CA ASN A 73 -6.87 -7.84 20.71
C ASN A 73 -6.77 -6.37 20.30
N PRO A 74 -6.85 -5.43 21.26
CA PRO A 74 -6.78 -4.00 20.98
C PRO A 74 -5.38 -3.53 20.56
N LYS A 75 -4.35 -4.36 20.68
CA LYS A 75 -2.99 -3.99 20.29
C LYS A 75 -2.83 -4.14 18.78
N ALA A 76 -2.64 -3.01 18.11
CA ALA A 76 -2.40 -2.99 16.68
C ALA A 76 -1.03 -3.63 16.34
N GLN A 77 -1.06 -4.51 15.34
CA GLN A 77 0.13 -5.17 14.80
C GLN A 77 0.52 -4.50 13.48
N VAL A 78 1.82 -4.38 13.23
CA VAL A 78 2.31 -3.90 11.93
C VAL A 78 2.05 -4.97 10.88
N LEU A 79 1.21 -4.65 9.91
CA LEU A 79 0.96 -5.51 8.75
C LEU A 79 1.93 -5.20 7.61
N ILE A 80 2.06 -3.90 7.25
CA ILE A 80 3.02 -3.44 6.25
C ILE A 80 3.75 -2.23 6.83
N GLY A 81 5.07 -2.20 6.72
CA GLY A 81 5.88 -1.08 7.13
C GLY A 81 6.79 -0.61 6.00
N GLU A 82 6.69 0.68 5.66
CA GLU A 82 7.64 1.38 4.80
C GLU A 82 8.48 2.32 5.65
N LYS A 83 9.80 2.20 5.51
CA LYS A 83 10.75 3.06 6.21
C LYS A 83 11.87 3.46 5.27
N MET A 84 12.03 4.77 5.11
CA MET A 84 13.07 5.34 4.26
C MET A 84 13.88 6.37 5.07
N PRO A 85 15.19 6.47 4.85
CA PRO A 85 16.02 7.46 5.53
C PRO A 85 15.66 8.91 5.12
N THR A 86 15.04 9.08 3.95
CA THR A 86 14.66 10.37 3.39
C THR A 86 13.16 10.61 3.49
N PHE A 87 12.37 9.98 2.65
CA PHE A 87 10.95 10.25 2.50
C PHE A 87 10.22 9.04 1.89
N VAL A 88 9.12 8.62 2.49
CA VAL A 88 8.18 7.68 1.88
C VAL A 88 7.18 8.48 1.05
N TYR A 89 7.14 8.26 -0.27
CA TYR A 89 6.22 8.98 -1.15
C TYR A 89 4.80 8.41 -1.04
N TYR A 90 4.17 8.70 0.08
CA TYR A 90 2.89 8.12 0.49
C TYR A 90 1.72 8.38 -0.48
N ASN A 91 1.79 9.43 -1.31
CA ASN A 91 0.77 9.73 -2.34
C ASN A 91 0.79 8.74 -3.52
N LEU A 92 1.88 8.01 -3.69
CA LEU A 92 2.03 7.00 -4.74
C LEU A 92 1.99 5.56 -4.22
N LEU A 93 1.72 5.36 -2.94
CA LEU A 93 1.49 4.02 -2.40
C LEU A 93 0.25 3.41 -3.04
N TYR A 94 0.33 2.12 -3.31
CA TYR A 94 -0.76 1.36 -3.89
C TYR A 94 -0.99 0.11 -3.07
N ARG A 95 -2.25 -0.15 -2.74
CA ARG A 95 -2.71 -1.36 -2.07
C ARG A 95 -3.90 -1.93 -2.80
N TYR A 96 -3.87 -3.23 -3.07
CA TYR A 96 -5.00 -4.00 -3.55
C TYR A 96 -5.10 -5.30 -2.75
N ASP A 97 -6.26 -5.54 -2.15
CA ASP A 97 -6.53 -6.72 -1.34
C ASP A 97 -7.09 -7.82 -2.25
N LEU A 98 -6.30 -8.88 -2.47
CA LEU A 98 -6.66 -10.09 -3.22
C LEU A 98 -7.41 -11.03 -2.27
N LYS A 99 -8.75 -11.05 -2.37
CA LYS A 99 -9.62 -11.67 -1.37
C LYS A 99 -9.52 -13.18 -1.29
N ASP A 100 -9.45 -13.85 -2.44
CA ASP A 100 -9.53 -15.32 -2.52
C ASP A 100 -8.40 -16.06 -1.79
N ARG A 101 -7.25 -15.42 -1.62
CA ARG A 101 -6.07 -16.02 -0.98
C ARG A 101 -5.52 -15.25 0.19
N ASN A 102 -6.25 -14.26 0.66
CA ASN A 102 -5.85 -13.41 1.77
C ASN A 102 -4.46 -12.81 1.56
N GLU A 103 -4.28 -12.14 0.43
CA GLU A 103 -3.03 -11.55 0.00
C GLU A 103 -3.21 -10.06 -0.30
N ILE A 104 -2.11 -9.31 -0.25
CA ILE A 104 -2.10 -7.88 -0.57
C ILE A 104 -1.04 -7.62 -1.63
N LEU A 105 -1.45 -6.95 -2.71
CA LEU A 105 -0.53 -6.30 -3.64
C LEU A 105 -0.16 -4.93 -3.07
N TRP A 106 1.13 -4.67 -2.99
CA TRP A 106 1.67 -3.45 -2.44
C TRP A 106 2.82 -2.91 -3.30
N ILE A 107 2.82 -1.60 -3.56
CA ILE A 107 3.96 -0.93 -4.21
C ILE A 107 4.89 -0.36 -3.14
N SER A 108 6.18 -0.64 -3.27
CA SER A 108 7.24 -0.22 -2.36
C SER A 108 8.49 0.22 -3.12
N GLU A 109 9.24 1.15 -2.54
CA GLU A 109 10.55 1.62 -3.03
C GLU A 109 11.72 1.08 -2.20
N ARG A 110 11.50 0.02 -1.42
CA ARG A 110 12.45 -0.51 -0.42
C ARG A 110 13.78 -1.01 -0.97
N ASP A 111 13.84 -1.36 -2.25
CA ASP A 111 15.07 -1.81 -2.94
C ASP A 111 15.73 -0.70 -3.78
N GLY A 112 15.27 0.55 -3.63
CA GLY A 112 15.76 1.71 -4.37
C GLY A 112 14.98 2.01 -5.66
N TRP A 113 14.09 1.09 -6.07
CA TRP A 113 13.21 1.23 -7.22
C TRP A 113 11.76 0.96 -6.82
N ARG A 114 10.81 1.51 -7.56
CA ARG A 114 9.39 1.37 -7.25
C ARG A 114 8.84 0.10 -7.87
N HIS A 115 8.59 -0.91 -7.02
CA HIS A 115 8.19 -2.24 -7.44
C HIS A 115 6.95 -2.77 -6.73
N LEU A 116 6.33 -3.78 -7.34
CA LEU A 116 5.16 -4.48 -6.83
C LEU A 116 5.59 -5.71 -6.01
N TYR A 117 4.99 -5.83 -4.83
CA TYR A 117 5.21 -6.91 -3.87
C TYR A 117 3.90 -7.61 -3.53
N LEU A 118 3.98 -8.90 -3.24
CA LEU A 118 2.88 -9.71 -2.73
C LEU A 118 3.11 -10.00 -1.26
N TYR A 119 2.14 -9.66 -0.44
CA TYR A 119 2.15 -9.88 1.00
C TYR A 119 1.11 -10.92 1.41
N ASP A 120 1.37 -11.57 2.52
CA ASP A 120 0.38 -12.30 3.30
C ASP A 120 -0.43 -11.31 4.13
N ALA A 121 -1.76 -11.31 4.00
CA ALA A 121 -2.65 -10.37 4.67
C ALA A 121 -2.93 -10.73 6.15
N ASP A 122 -2.50 -11.91 6.61
CA ASP A 122 -2.64 -12.28 8.02
C ASP A 122 -1.49 -11.77 8.86
N ASN A 123 -0.27 -11.99 8.39
CA ASN A 123 0.95 -11.77 9.17
C ASN A 123 1.87 -10.67 8.63
N GLY A 124 1.57 -10.10 7.46
CA GLY A 124 2.35 -9.03 6.85
C GLY A 124 3.70 -9.46 6.30
N GLN A 125 3.94 -10.76 6.11
CA GLN A 125 5.17 -11.23 5.49
C GLN A 125 5.14 -11.02 3.97
N VAL A 126 6.27 -10.59 3.42
CA VAL A 126 6.46 -10.54 1.97
C VAL A 126 6.55 -11.95 1.43
N LYS A 127 5.55 -12.39 0.67
CA LYS A 127 5.54 -13.67 -0.03
C LYS A 127 6.45 -13.65 -1.25
N ARG A 128 6.43 -12.52 -1.99
CA ARG A 128 7.23 -12.37 -3.22
C ARG A 128 7.39 -10.91 -3.61
N GLN A 129 8.55 -10.57 -4.15
CA GLN A 129 8.72 -9.38 -4.99
C GLN A 129 8.31 -9.76 -6.43
N LEU A 130 7.27 -9.13 -6.96
CA LEU A 130 6.69 -9.49 -8.25
C LEU A 130 7.40 -8.80 -9.43
N THR A 131 7.90 -7.59 -9.22
CA THR A 131 8.71 -6.87 -10.21
C THR A 131 10.04 -6.46 -9.59
N LYS A 132 11.11 -6.40 -10.41
CA LYS A 132 12.46 -6.09 -9.94
C LYS A 132 13.32 -5.52 -11.06
N GLY A 133 14.44 -4.89 -10.70
CA GLY A 133 15.41 -4.33 -11.63
C GLY A 133 15.46 -2.81 -11.58
N GLU A 134 16.28 -2.19 -12.42
CA GLU A 134 16.53 -0.75 -12.45
C GLU A 134 15.48 -0.03 -13.30
N TRP A 135 14.22 -0.12 -12.91
CA TRP A 135 13.08 0.50 -13.56
C TRP A 135 11.94 0.69 -12.56
N VAL A 136 10.87 1.40 -12.92
CA VAL A 136 9.78 1.72 -12.01
C VAL A 136 8.42 1.20 -12.51
N VAL A 137 7.64 0.63 -11.61
CA VAL A 137 6.20 0.47 -11.78
C VAL A 137 5.54 1.82 -11.50
N LYS A 138 5.03 2.48 -12.53
CA LYS A 138 4.46 3.82 -12.39
C LYS A 138 3.06 3.78 -11.76
N ARG A 139 2.21 2.87 -12.21
CA ARG A 139 0.86 2.62 -11.68
C ARG A 139 0.33 1.25 -12.06
N VAL A 140 -0.58 0.74 -11.27
CA VAL A 140 -1.41 -0.42 -11.62
C VAL A 140 -2.65 0.10 -12.32
N LEU A 141 -2.98 -0.52 -13.46
CA LEU A 141 -4.14 -0.17 -14.27
C LEU A 141 -5.36 -1.02 -13.90
N HIS A 142 -5.14 -2.32 -13.77
CA HIS A 142 -6.20 -3.28 -13.49
C HIS A 142 -5.63 -4.53 -12.80
N VAL A 143 -6.41 -5.15 -11.94
CA VAL A 143 -6.12 -6.45 -11.33
C VAL A 143 -7.25 -7.39 -11.68
N ASP A 144 -6.95 -8.44 -12.42
CA ASP A 144 -7.83 -9.59 -12.61
C ASP A 144 -7.51 -10.61 -11.52
N ASP A 145 -8.31 -10.60 -10.46
CA ASP A 145 -8.10 -11.43 -9.28
C ASP A 145 -8.30 -12.91 -9.61
N ALA A 146 -9.32 -13.23 -10.40
CA ALA A 146 -9.63 -14.59 -10.81
C ALA A 146 -8.53 -15.22 -11.68
N ALA A 147 -8.01 -14.46 -12.65
CA ALA A 147 -6.90 -14.91 -13.50
C ALA A 147 -5.53 -14.75 -12.85
N ARG A 148 -5.44 -14.07 -11.70
CA ARG A 148 -4.19 -13.76 -11.00
C ARG A 148 -3.21 -12.97 -11.88
N VAL A 149 -3.74 -11.93 -12.50
CA VAL A 149 -3.01 -11.07 -13.44
C VAL A 149 -3.10 -9.61 -13.03
N VAL A 150 -1.99 -8.90 -13.14
CA VAL A 150 -1.93 -7.44 -12.96
C VAL A 150 -1.54 -6.78 -14.28
N TYR A 151 -2.28 -5.77 -14.68
CA TYR A 151 -1.91 -4.87 -15.76
C TYR A 151 -1.34 -3.59 -15.15
N LEU A 152 -0.15 -3.23 -15.56
CA LEU A 152 0.58 -2.11 -14.97
C LEU A 152 1.30 -1.27 -16.03
N VAL A 153 1.59 -0.04 -15.69
CA VAL A 153 2.47 0.84 -16.46
C VAL A 153 3.83 0.86 -15.80
N GLY A 154 4.87 0.66 -16.60
CA GLY A 154 6.26 0.77 -16.20
C GLY A 154 7.06 1.71 -17.09
N CYS A 155 8.16 2.22 -16.56
CA CYS A 155 9.06 3.13 -17.24
C CYS A 155 10.52 2.72 -17.01
N GLY A 156 11.37 2.92 -18.02
CA GLY A 156 12.83 2.76 -17.90
C GLY A 156 13.33 1.31 -17.86
N LYS A 157 12.51 0.32 -18.26
CA LYS A 157 12.89 -1.10 -18.18
C LYS A 157 13.89 -1.52 -19.23
N ASP A 158 13.79 -0.99 -20.46
CA ASP A 158 14.57 -1.44 -21.59
C ASP A 158 15.78 -0.52 -21.80
N ALA A 159 16.98 -1.11 -21.86
CA ALA A 159 18.21 -0.36 -22.02
C ALA A 159 18.25 0.36 -23.39
N GLY A 160 18.65 1.62 -23.38
CA GLY A 160 18.78 2.44 -24.60
C GLY A 160 17.48 3.11 -25.06
N GLU A 161 16.37 2.89 -24.35
CA GLU A 161 15.14 3.63 -24.58
C GLU A 161 15.05 4.87 -23.66
N ASP A 162 14.19 5.83 -24.05
CA ASP A 162 13.88 6.96 -23.21
C ASP A 162 13.17 6.46 -21.91
N PRO A 163 13.76 6.66 -20.73
CA PRO A 163 13.21 6.14 -19.48
C PRO A 163 11.89 6.79 -19.05
N TYR A 164 11.43 7.83 -19.74
CA TYR A 164 10.14 8.47 -19.47
C TYR A 164 8.98 7.87 -20.28
N LEU A 165 9.26 6.98 -21.24
CA LEU A 165 8.21 6.34 -22.01
C LEU A 165 7.44 5.33 -21.16
N GLU A 166 6.12 5.45 -21.21
CA GLU A 166 5.19 4.60 -20.47
C GLU A 166 4.80 3.39 -21.31
N LYS A 167 5.24 2.22 -20.89
CA LYS A 167 4.86 0.94 -21.49
C LYS A 167 3.89 0.18 -20.59
N VAL A 168 3.00 -0.57 -21.21
CA VAL A 168 2.01 -1.40 -20.52
C VAL A 168 2.52 -2.83 -20.44
N TYR A 169 2.42 -3.40 -19.26
CA TYR A 169 2.84 -4.76 -18.97
C TYR A 169 1.69 -5.57 -18.38
N ARG A 170 1.69 -6.86 -18.71
CA ARG A 170 0.89 -7.90 -18.06
C ARG A 170 1.79 -8.73 -17.17
N LEU A 171 1.49 -8.78 -15.89
CA LEU A 171 2.23 -9.52 -14.87
C LEU A 171 1.38 -10.69 -14.36
N ASN A 172 1.92 -11.89 -14.38
CA ASN A 172 1.32 -13.04 -13.73
C ASN A 172 1.80 -13.12 -12.26
N ILE A 173 0.86 -13.08 -11.30
CA ILE A 173 1.16 -13.07 -9.86
C ILE A 173 1.79 -14.40 -9.42
N GLU A 174 1.40 -15.55 -10.03
CA GLU A 174 1.82 -16.87 -9.59
C GLU A 174 3.27 -17.19 -9.95
N ASN A 175 3.71 -16.85 -11.15
CA ASN A 175 5.04 -17.18 -11.63
C ASN A 175 5.96 -15.96 -11.80
N GLY A 176 5.44 -14.74 -11.72
CA GLY A 176 6.19 -13.51 -11.90
C GLY A 176 6.52 -13.19 -13.35
N GLU A 177 5.92 -13.88 -14.31
CA GLU A 177 6.11 -13.59 -15.73
C GLU A 177 5.59 -12.21 -16.08
N LEU A 178 6.45 -11.38 -16.66
CA LEU A 178 6.15 -10.01 -17.06
C LEU A 178 6.25 -9.90 -18.59
N LEU A 179 5.11 -9.67 -19.24
CA LEU A 179 5.00 -9.49 -20.69
C LEU A 179 4.76 -8.01 -21.01
N CYS A 180 5.58 -7.43 -21.86
CA CYS A 180 5.32 -6.10 -22.44
C CYS A 180 4.22 -6.21 -23.50
N LEU A 181 3.13 -5.46 -23.33
CA LEU A 181 2.01 -5.44 -24.26
C LEU A 181 2.18 -4.35 -25.34
N THR A 182 2.97 -3.32 -25.04
CA THR A 182 3.20 -2.18 -25.95
C THR A 182 4.71 -2.00 -26.14
N PRO A 183 5.36 -2.89 -26.95
CA PRO A 183 6.81 -2.86 -27.12
C PRO A 183 7.31 -1.68 -27.97
N GLU A 184 6.42 -1.03 -28.72
CA GLU A 184 6.77 0.09 -29.59
C GLU A 184 7.25 1.30 -28.78
N ASN A 185 8.08 2.12 -29.43
CA ASN A 185 8.63 3.33 -28.82
C ASN A 185 7.57 4.43 -28.80
N GLY A 186 7.03 4.73 -27.62
CA GLY A 186 5.98 5.73 -27.43
C GLY A 186 5.27 5.61 -26.06
N ASN A 187 4.38 6.57 -25.83
CA ASN A 187 3.45 6.50 -24.69
C ASN A 187 2.12 5.88 -25.15
N HIS A 188 1.60 4.97 -24.37
CA HIS A 188 0.42 4.20 -24.71
C HIS A 188 -0.71 4.43 -23.70
N GLN A 189 -1.94 4.52 -24.21
CA GLN A 189 -3.17 4.47 -23.44
C GLN A 189 -3.90 3.18 -23.74
N VAL A 190 -4.47 2.57 -22.72
CA VAL A 190 -5.24 1.33 -22.85
C VAL A 190 -6.57 1.46 -22.13
N GLU A 191 -7.59 0.81 -22.67
CA GLU A 191 -8.89 0.63 -22.05
C GLU A 191 -9.17 -0.86 -21.89
N PHE A 192 -9.88 -1.21 -20.83
CA PHE A 192 -10.28 -2.59 -20.54
C PHE A 192 -11.78 -2.72 -20.84
N SER A 193 -12.14 -3.81 -21.51
CA SER A 193 -13.53 -4.17 -21.82
C SER A 193 -14.09 -5.17 -20.82
#